data_323f031d3ccc38184ebc26dff2505db6
#
_entry.id   323f031d3ccc38184ebc26dff2505db6
#
_cell.length_a   1.000
_cell.length_b   1.000
_cell.length_c   1.000
_cell.angle_alpha   90.00
_cell.angle_beta   90.00
_cell.angle_gamma   90.00
#
_symmetry.space_group_name_H-M   'P 1'
#
loop_
_entity.id
_entity.type
_entity.pdbx_description
1 polymer ?
#
loop_
_entity_poly.entity_id
_entity_poly.type
_entity_poly.pdbx_seq_one_letter_code
_entity_poly.pdbx_strand_id
1 'polypeptide(L)'
;MRLLRLLPVLLLPLLFAAVAPAGLPTVSHEGRDYVELARAADALKTRLEATPESTQALLRPNGHVITVTRNWSRILVDGRPLALEGPVRVRGGVWLVPENFLALVLPRVQPGAAASPPTTAPSAAPRASAASSVTLEELRFRSYPSFTRIVLETSSPLTARIETGAGKEARIRLVSLTADARTEDIGDGFIEQARLERAGADAVLRVVFEAVGGEVKTSTLADPPRLVLDFLRPVDAAPSRERRDAPTPLRVLVLDAGHGGHDSGAVGPAGLQEKDLVLDVTRRVARLVEDKLNVKVLLSRDGDYFVPLRDRTSFANKERADLFVSIHANAHREVASAGVETYFLSSEATDSGARQVAALENSVVQLEKTPARSSRLDAVKAILWDLAQSEFQLESSRLAEVVQDSMTQSLRIPNRGVKQAGFYVLGGAAMPAVLIEIGFVTNPQEEKRLKESKYRDEIARAIYAGLAEYKKKYEARAVELAPSARAPRER
;
A
#
# COMPACT_ATOMS: atom_id res chain seq x y z
N MET A 1 -56.85 -61.88 -30.84
CA MET A 1 -56.51 -60.48 -30.94
C MET A 1 -56.13 -59.94 -29.54
N ARG A 2 -54.82 -59.83 -29.25
CA ARG A 2 -54.30 -59.34 -27.97
C ARG A 2 -53.56 -58.03 -28.28
N LEU A 3 -54.10 -56.87 -27.78
CA LEU A 3 -53.46 -55.56 -27.86
C LEU A 3 -52.29 -55.51 -26.88
N LEU A 4 -51.09 -55.27 -27.43
CA LEU A 4 -49.87 -54.99 -26.69
C LEU A 4 -49.87 -53.47 -26.38
N ARG A 5 -49.96 -53.11 -25.09
CA ARG A 5 -49.80 -51.71 -24.64
C ARG A 5 -48.28 -51.42 -24.46
N LEU A 6 -47.74 -50.49 -25.25
CA LEU A 6 -46.44 -49.90 -25.06
C LEU A 6 -46.51 -48.85 -23.93
N LEU A 7 -45.75 -49.07 -22.84
CA LEU A 7 -45.44 -48.03 -21.85
C LEU A 7 -44.32 -47.14 -22.37
N PRO A 8 -44.39 -45.80 -22.20
CA PRO A 8 -43.28 -44.93 -22.48
C PRO A 8 -42.27 -44.97 -21.30
N VAL A 9 -41.00 -45.25 -21.64
CA VAL A 9 -39.88 -45.13 -20.71
C VAL A 9 -39.59 -43.66 -20.53
N LEU A 10 -39.84 -43.15 -19.33
CA LEU A 10 -39.42 -41.79 -18.90
C LEU A 10 -37.95 -41.82 -18.60
N LEU A 11 -37.10 -41.24 -19.47
CA LEU A 11 -35.70 -40.90 -19.14
C LEU A 11 -35.69 -39.73 -18.17
N LEU A 12 -35.41 -40.02 -16.90
CA LEU A 12 -35.07 -39.01 -15.91
C LEU A 12 -33.63 -38.55 -16.18
N PRO A 13 -33.35 -37.22 -16.30
CA PRO A 13 -31.98 -36.75 -16.34
C PRO A 13 -31.40 -36.86 -14.92
N LEU A 14 -30.32 -37.67 -14.80
CA LEU A 14 -29.50 -37.68 -13.60
C LEU A 14 -28.86 -36.26 -13.45
N LEU A 15 -29.42 -35.47 -12.56
CA LEU A 15 -28.72 -34.31 -12.02
C LEU A 15 -27.50 -34.80 -11.20
N PHE A 16 -26.32 -34.69 -11.75
CA PHE A 16 -25.09 -34.76 -10.94
C PHE A 16 -25.09 -33.53 -10.04
N ALA A 17 -25.58 -33.67 -8.85
CA ALA A 17 -25.28 -32.71 -7.78
C ALA A 17 -23.75 -32.77 -7.55
N ALA A 18 -23.06 -31.67 -7.80
CA ALA A 18 -21.68 -31.50 -7.39
C ALA A 18 -21.65 -31.59 -5.85
N VAL A 19 -21.19 -32.73 -5.33
CA VAL A 19 -20.94 -32.88 -3.90
C VAL A 19 -19.79 -31.93 -3.56
N ALA A 20 -20.10 -30.91 -2.77
CA ALA A 20 -19.07 -30.09 -2.14
C ALA A 20 -18.12 -31.04 -1.36
N PRO A 21 -16.80 -30.92 -1.46
CA PRO A 21 -15.89 -31.77 -0.72
C PRO A 21 -16.18 -31.61 0.77
N ALA A 22 -16.34 -32.74 1.48
CA ALA A 22 -16.48 -32.79 2.93
C ALA A 22 -15.33 -31.94 3.54
N GLY A 23 -15.67 -31.04 4.48
CA GLY A 23 -14.76 -30.05 5.03
C GLY A 23 -13.44 -30.68 5.50
N LEU A 24 -12.33 -30.09 5.13
CA LEU A 24 -11.02 -30.49 5.67
C LEU A 24 -10.99 -30.19 7.17
N PRO A 25 -10.23 -30.95 7.98
CA PRO A 25 -10.06 -30.67 9.40
C PRO A 25 -9.55 -29.25 9.60
N THR A 26 -10.25 -28.47 10.41
CA THR A 26 -9.90 -27.11 10.74
C THR A 26 -9.14 -27.02 12.06
N VAL A 27 -8.29 -26.00 12.17
CA VAL A 27 -7.58 -25.63 13.40
C VAL A 27 -8.01 -24.21 13.74
N SER A 28 -8.61 -24.00 14.92
CA SER A 28 -8.99 -22.67 15.34
C SER A 28 -7.75 -21.87 15.81
N HIS A 29 -7.58 -20.65 15.27
CA HIS A 29 -6.49 -19.75 15.63
C HIS A 29 -6.99 -18.31 15.64
N GLU A 30 -6.79 -17.60 16.74
CA GLU A 30 -7.25 -16.22 16.95
C GLU A 30 -8.76 -16.03 16.65
N GLY A 31 -9.58 -17.03 17.02
CA GLY A 31 -11.03 -16.99 16.83
C GLY A 31 -11.50 -17.21 15.38
N ARG A 32 -10.65 -17.75 14.51
CA ARG A 32 -10.95 -18.12 13.11
C ARG A 32 -10.52 -19.55 12.84
N ASP A 33 -11.19 -20.18 11.88
CA ASP A 33 -10.89 -21.54 11.46
C ASP A 33 -9.97 -21.54 10.24
N TYR A 34 -8.92 -22.35 10.36
CA TYR A 34 -7.86 -22.50 9.37
C TYR A 34 -7.75 -23.96 8.92
N VAL A 35 -7.31 -24.16 7.69
CA VAL A 35 -6.96 -25.45 7.11
C VAL A 35 -5.44 -25.49 6.89
N GLU A 36 -4.82 -26.63 7.13
CA GLU A 36 -3.42 -26.84 6.74
C GLU A 36 -3.26 -26.75 5.23
N LEU A 37 -2.35 -25.90 4.74
CA LEU A 37 -2.13 -25.71 3.31
C LEU A 37 -1.66 -27.01 2.62
N ALA A 38 -0.95 -27.89 3.33
CA ALA A 38 -0.57 -29.20 2.82
C ALA A 38 -1.81 -30.04 2.49
N ARG A 39 -2.83 -30.06 3.37
CA ARG A 39 -4.09 -30.76 3.13
C ARG A 39 -4.90 -30.14 2.00
N ALA A 40 -4.86 -28.81 1.90
CA ALA A 40 -5.46 -28.12 0.77
C ALA A 40 -4.76 -28.45 -0.56
N ALA A 41 -3.43 -28.61 -0.54
CA ALA A 41 -2.64 -29.06 -1.69
C ALA A 41 -3.04 -30.47 -2.13
N ASP A 42 -3.22 -31.39 -1.18
CA ASP A 42 -3.68 -32.76 -1.47
C ASP A 42 -5.08 -32.75 -2.11
N ALA A 43 -6.00 -31.95 -1.59
CA ALA A 43 -7.35 -31.79 -2.16
C ALA A 43 -7.32 -31.21 -3.59
N LEU A 44 -6.32 -30.37 -3.90
CA LEU A 44 -6.07 -29.80 -5.22
C LEU A 44 -5.22 -30.72 -6.12
N LYS A 45 -4.83 -31.91 -5.64
CA LYS A 45 -3.97 -32.89 -6.33
C LYS A 45 -2.64 -32.29 -6.79
N THR A 46 -2.03 -31.49 -5.94
CA THR A 46 -0.75 -30.83 -6.21
C THR A 46 0.20 -30.94 -5.01
N ARG A 47 1.44 -30.57 -5.19
CA ARG A 47 2.42 -30.51 -4.10
C ARG A 47 2.54 -29.09 -3.56
N LEU A 48 2.79 -28.98 -2.25
CA LEU A 48 3.16 -27.74 -1.60
C LEU A 48 4.66 -27.51 -1.76
N GLU A 49 5.03 -26.42 -2.44
CA GLU A 49 6.41 -25.98 -2.61
C GLU A 49 6.68 -24.85 -1.60
N ALA A 50 7.08 -25.20 -0.39
CA ALA A 50 7.45 -24.24 0.67
C ALA A 50 8.33 -24.89 1.72
N THR A 51 9.19 -24.10 2.38
CA THR A 51 9.87 -24.46 3.64
C THR A 51 9.26 -23.66 4.80
N PRO A 52 9.51 -24.04 6.06
CA PRO A 52 9.04 -23.27 7.22
C PRO A 52 9.51 -21.80 7.24
N GLU A 53 10.68 -21.51 6.66
CA GLU A 53 11.31 -20.20 6.59
C GLU A 53 10.86 -19.39 5.38
N SER A 54 10.17 -20.02 4.42
CA SER A 54 9.72 -19.34 3.20
C SER A 54 8.74 -18.21 3.53
N THR A 55 8.84 -17.12 2.81
CA THR A 55 7.85 -16.04 2.84
C THR A 55 6.64 -16.36 1.97
N GLN A 56 6.82 -17.26 0.99
CA GLN A 56 5.79 -17.69 0.05
C GLN A 56 5.77 -19.21 -0.10
N ALA A 57 4.58 -19.74 -0.34
CA ALA A 57 4.31 -21.10 -0.72
C ALA A 57 3.66 -21.12 -2.11
N LEU A 58 4.03 -22.11 -2.93
CA LEU A 58 3.48 -22.28 -4.28
C LEU A 58 2.75 -23.61 -4.38
N LEU A 59 1.60 -23.59 -5.08
CA LEU A 59 0.84 -24.76 -5.49
C LEU A 59 0.62 -24.72 -7.00
N ARG A 60 0.69 -25.88 -7.68
CA ARG A 60 0.54 -25.95 -9.14
C ARG A 60 -0.51 -26.96 -9.59
N PRO A 61 -1.80 -26.75 -9.25
CA PRO A 61 -2.87 -27.64 -9.71
C PRO A 61 -3.22 -27.40 -11.17
N ASN A 62 -3.29 -28.47 -11.98
CA ASN A 62 -3.80 -28.45 -13.36
C ASN A 62 -3.19 -27.35 -14.26
N GLY A 63 -1.91 -27.01 -14.08
CA GLY A 63 -1.22 -25.98 -14.85
C GLY A 63 -1.40 -24.54 -14.35
N HIS A 64 -2.24 -24.33 -13.35
CA HIS A 64 -2.40 -23.04 -12.68
C HIS A 64 -1.32 -22.82 -11.61
N VAL A 65 -0.95 -21.58 -11.35
CA VAL A 65 0.02 -21.22 -10.30
C VAL A 65 -0.70 -20.46 -9.19
N ILE A 66 -0.70 -21.03 -7.98
CA ILE A 66 -1.25 -20.40 -6.79
C ILE A 66 -0.08 -19.97 -5.91
N THR A 67 0.03 -18.68 -5.66
CA THR A 67 1.02 -18.11 -4.72
C THR A 67 0.33 -17.75 -3.42
N VAL A 68 0.80 -18.31 -2.32
CA VAL A 68 0.31 -18.08 -0.97
C VAL A 68 1.41 -17.39 -0.19
N THR A 69 1.17 -16.14 0.26
CA THR A 69 2.19 -15.35 0.97
C THR A 69 1.89 -15.32 2.46
N ARG A 70 2.91 -15.58 3.27
CA ARG A 70 2.83 -15.55 4.74
C ARG A 70 2.31 -14.22 5.24
N ASN A 71 1.41 -14.24 6.20
CA ASN A 71 0.74 -13.10 6.83
C ASN A 71 -0.14 -12.25 5.88
N TRP A 72 -0.40 -12.71 4.66
CA TRP A 72 -1.33 -12.05 3.75
C TRP A 72 -2.73 -12.66 3.82
N SER A 73 -3.77 -11.83 3.76
CA SER A 73 -5.16 -12.27 3.56
C SER A 73 -5.55 -12.32 2.08
N ARG A 74 -4.58 -12.60 1.23
CA ARG A 74 -4.75 -12.80 -0.22
C ARG A 74 -3.83 -13.88 -0.71
N ILE A 75 -4.29 -14.54 -1.77
CA ILE A 75 -3.49 -15.45 -2.60
C ILE A 75 -3.52 -14.92 -4.04
N LEU A 76 -2.55 -15.33 -4.82
CA LEU A 76 -2.57 -15.08 -6.26
C LEU A 76 -2.87 -16.41 -6.97
N VAL A 77 -3.82 -16.41 -7.90
CA VAL A 77 -4.07 -17.51 -8.85
C VAL A 77 -3.75 -16.97 -10.24
N ASP A 78 -2.72 -17.52 -10.86
CA ASP A 78 -2.19 -17.04 -12.16
C ASP A 78 -1.92 -15.52 -12.15
N GLY A 79 -1.34 -15.04 -11.05
CA GLY A 79 -1.04 -13.62 -10.85
C GLY A 79 -2.26 -12.74 -10.47
N ARG A 80 -3.48 -13.30 -10.44
CA ARG A 80 -4.71 -12.56 -10.08
C ARG A 80 -5.01 -12.71 -8.59
N PRO A 81 -5.18 -11.61 -7.84
CA PRO A 81 -5.42 -11.67 -6.40
C PRO A 81 -6.83 -12.15 -6.06
N LEU A 82 -6.91 -13.00 -5.03
CA LEU A 82 -8.15 -13.45 -4.39
C LEU A 82 -8.07 -13.18 -2.90
N ALA A 83 -9.08 -12.53 -2.35
CA ALA A 83 -9.17 -12.25 -0.92
C ALA A 83 -9.55 -13.51 -0.13
N LEU A 84 -8.84 -13.72 0.98
CA LEU A 84 -9.16 -14.71 2.01
C LEU A 84 -9.91 -14.02 3.17
N GLU A 85 -10.65 -14.76 3.97
CA GLU A 85 -11.33 -14.24 5.17
C GLU A 85 -10.37 -13.93 6.33
N GLY A 86 -9.10 -14.24 6.17
CA GLY A 86 -8.06 -13.94 7.15
C GLY A 86 -6.66 -14.14 6.57
N PRO A 87 -5.62 -13.74 7.32
CA PRO A 87 -4.25 -13.85 6.84
C PRO A 87 -3.73 -15.29 6.91
N VAL A 88 -2.89 -15.66 5.95
CA VAL A 88 -2.13 -16.91 5.97
C VAL A 88 -1.19 -16.91 7.18
N ARG A 89 -1.15 -18.01 7.93
CA ARG A 89 -0.28 -18.18 9.09
C ARG A 89 0.71 -19.32 8.91
N VAL A 90 1.85 -19.21 9.58
CA VAL A 90 2.79 -20.33 9.70
C VAL A 90 3.07 -20.56 11.19
N ARG A 91 2.74 -21.73 11.69
CA ARG A 91 2.90 -22.09 13.10
C ARG A 91 3.61 -23.45 13.23
N GLY A 92 4.70 -23.47 13.96
CA GLY A 92 5.50 -24.71 14.09
C GLY A 92 5.95 -25.30 12.75
N GLY A 93 6.18 -24.45 11.74
CA GLY A 93 6.54 -24.88 10.38
C GLY A 93 5.35 -25.29 9.49
N VAL A 94 4.12 -25.29 10.03
CA VAL A 94 2.91 -25.64 9.28
C VAL A 94 2.25 -24.38 8.73
N TRP A 95 2.00 -24.37 7.41
CA TRP A 95 1.28 -23.32 6.72
C TRP A 95 -0.23 -23.49 6.92
N LEU A 96 -0.90 -22.44 7.36
CA LEU A 96 -2.33 -22.40 7.65
C LEU A 96 -3.00 -21.35 6.75
N VAL A 97 -4.06 -21.73 6.07
CA VAL A 97 -4.91 -20.84 5.25
C VAL A 97 -6.33 -20.81 5.82
N PRO A 98 -7.04 -19.67 5.74
CA PRO A 98 -8.44 -19.61 6.15
C PRO A 98 -9.31 -20.67 5.47
N GLU A 99 -10.35 -21.11 6.14
CA GLU A 99 -11.24 -22.19 5.69
C GLU A 99 -11.81 -21.95 4.28
N ASN A 100 -12.06 -20.69 3.93
CA ASN A 100 -12.60 -20.32 2.62
C ASN A 100 -11.61 -20.49 1.44
N PHE A 101 -10.35 -20.85 1.68
CA PHE A 101 -9.31 -21.00 0.66
C PHE A 101 -9.73 -21.95 -0.48
N LEU A 102 -10.19 -23.16 -0.15
CA LEU A 102 -10.58 -24.14 -1.17
C LEU A 102 -11.82 -23.72 -1.96
N ALA A 103 -12.79 -23.11 -1.30
CA ALA A 103 -14.00 -22.59 -1.96
C ALA A 103 -13.66 -21.52 -3.01
N LEU A 104 -12.62 -20.73 -2.76
CA LEU A 104 -12.15 -19.70 -3.68
C LEU A 104 -11.31 -20.29 -4.84
N VAL A 105 -10.49 -21.29 -4.57
CA VAL A 105 -9.50 -21.82 -5.53
C VAL A 105 -10.10 -22.87 -6.45
N LEU A 106 -10.87 -23.83 -5.93
CA LEU A 106 -11.41 -24.96 -6.69
C LEU A 106 -12.14 -24.56 -7.98
N PRO A 107 -13.05 -23.57 -7.99
CA PRO A 107 -13.74 -23.17 -9.21
C PRO A 107 -12.83 -22.62 -10.31
N ARG A 108 -11.62 -22.22 -9.95
CA ARG A 108 -10.66 -21.56 -10.86
C ARG A 108 -9.61 -22.49 -11.44
N VAL A 109 -9.38 -23.62 -10.78
CA VAL A 109 -8.31 -24.56 -11.17
C VAL A 109 -8.84 -25.92 -11.64
N GLN A 110 -10.16 -26.16 -11.66
CA GLN A 110 -10.74 -27.38 -12.20
C GLN A 110 -10.82 -27.35 -13.73
N PRO A 111 -10.48 -28.45 -14.43
CA PRO A 111 -10.66 -28.50 -15.88
C PRO A 111 -12.16 -28.42 -16.23
N GLY A 112 -12.56 -27.42 -16.95
CA GLY A 112 -13.95 -27.23 -17.42
C GLY A 112 -14.73 -26.08 -16.81
N ALA A 113 -14.18 -25.36 -15.83
CA ALA A 113 -14.76 -24.11 -15.35
C ALA A 113 -14.28 -22.90 -16.19
N ALA A 114 -14.48 -22.95 -17.50
CA ALA A 114 -14.52 -21.73 -18.28
C ALA A 114 -15.69 -20.93 -17.72
N ALA A 115 -15.41 -19.75 -17.16
CA ALA A 115 -16.42 -18.81 -16.71
C ALA A 115 -17.36 -18.50 -17.87
N SER A 116 -18.50 -19.15 -17.91
CA SER A 116 -19.62 -18.68 -18.73
C SER A 116 -19.99 -17.30 -18.18
N PRO A 117 -20.05 -16.26 -19.02
CA PRO A 117 -20.63 -15.02 -18.57
C PRO A 117 -22.07 -15.32 -18.09
N PRO A 118 -22.57 -14.66 -17.06
CA PRO A 118 -23.93 -14.86 -16.60
C PRO A 118 -24.85 -14.57 -17.78
N THR A 119 -25.61 -15.59 -18.17
CA THR A 119 -26.68 -15.49 -19.15
C THR A 119 -27.76 -14.61 -18.53
N THR A 120 -27.75 -13.34 -18.83
CA THR A 120 -28.87 -12.46 -18.55
C THR A 120 -30.04 -12.89 -19.43
N ALA A 121 -31.06 -13.47 -18.81
CA ALA A 121 -32.37 -13.56 -19.44
C ALA A 121 -32.81 -12.13 -19.83
N PRO A 122 -33.48 -11.95 -20.97
CA PRO A 122 -33.91 -10.64 -21.38
C PRO A 122 -34.99 -10.15 -20.40
N SER A 123 -34.58 -9.34 -19.44
CA SER A 123 -35.52 -8.55 -18.64
C SER A 123 -36.03 -7.42 -19.50
N ALA A 124 -37.34 -7.22 -19.47
CA ALA A 124 -38.05 -6.17 -20.20
C ALA A 124 -37.30 -4.82 -20.09
N ALA A 125 -37.24 -4.12 -21.21
CA ALA A 125 -36.68 -2.80 -21.31
C ALA A 125 -37.16 -1.89 -20.17
N PRO A 126 -36.26 -1.31 -19.36
CA PRO A 126 -36.67 -0.30 -18.42
C PRO A 126 -37.09 0.94 -19.22
N ARG A 127 -38.30 1.40 -18.94
CA ARG A 127 -38.70 2.77 -19.31
C ARG A 127 -37.63 3.72 -18.82
N ALA A 128 -37.26 4.68 -19.68
CA ALA A 128 -36.32 5.75 -19.36
C ALA A 128 -36.70 6.40 -18.01
N SER A 129 -36.04 5.97 -16.96
CA SER A 129 -36.05 6.64 -15.67
C SER A 129 -35.16 7.87 -15.82
N ALA A 130 -35.63 9.00 -15.35
CA ALA A 130 -34.88 10.24 -15.33
C ALA A 130 -33.46 9.97 -14.82
N ALA A 131 -32.42 10.38 -15.57
CA ALA A 131 -31.04 10.16 -15.24
C ALA A 131 -30.76 10.73 -13.86
N SER A 132 -30.59 9.85 -12.86
CA SER A 132 -30.16 10.25 -11.53
C SER A 132 -28.75 10.82 -11.67
N SER A 133 -28.57 12.09 -11.30
CA SER A 133 -27.27 12.77 -11.34
C SER A 133 -26.31 12.08 -10.37
N VAL A 134 -25.13 11.75 -10.86
CA VAL A 134 -24.01 11.25 -10.05
C VAL A 134 -23.43 12.44 -9.29
N THR A 135 -23.24 12.34 -7.97
CA THR A 135 -22.60 13.38 -7.18
C THR A 135 -21.16 13.01 -6.87
N LEU A 136 -20.26 14.00 -6.90
CA LEU A 136 -18.88 13.84 -6.48
C LEU A 136 -18.82 13.91 -4.95
N GLU A 137 -18.32 12.84 -4.33
CA GLU A 137 -18.07 12.75 -2.89
C GLU A 137 -16.69 13.26 -2.53
N GLU A 138 -15.66 12.77 -3.25
CA GLU A 138 -14.28 13.16 -3.04
C GLU A 138 -13.49 13.21 -4.35
N LEU A 139 -12.53 14.15 -4.44
CA LEU A 139 -11.49 14.17 -5.47
C LEU A 139 -10.14 14.23 -4.76
N ARG A 140 -9.25 13.31 -5.09
CA ARG A 140 -7.92 13.24 -4.52
C ARG A 140 -6.90 12.85 -5.58
N PHE A 141 -5.63 13.15 -5.32
CA PHE A 141 -4.54 12.79 -6.23
C PHE A 141 -3.36 12.20 -5.48
N ARG A 142 -2.53 11.45 -6.21
CA ARG A 142 -1.24 10.95 -5.77
C ARG A 142 -0.26 10.93 -6.91
N SER A 143 0.96 11.36 -6.63
CA SER A 143 2.06 11.39 -7.57
C SER A 143 2.95 10.17 -7.41
N TYR A 144 3.23 9.51 -8.52
CA TYR A 144 4.16 8.38 -8.62
C TYR A 144 5.24 8.72 -9.66
N PRO A 145 6.40 8.05 -9.65
CA PRO A 145 7.46 8.35 -10.62
C PRO A 145 7.06 8.17 -12.08
N SER A 146 6.18 7.20 -12.38
CA SER A 146 5.75 6.85 -13.73
C SER A 146 4.38 7.40 -14.12
N PHE A 147 3.59 7.87 -13.17
CA PHE A 147 2.25 8.42 -13.41
C PHE A 147 1.78 9.28 -12.23
N THR A 148 0.78 10.10 -12.46
CA THR A 148 0.01 10.75 -11.39
C THR A 148 -1.41 10.23 -11.44
N ARG A 149 -1.93 9.75 -10.31
CA ARG A 149 -3.28 9.21 -10.16
C ARG A 149 -4.22 10.28 -9.63
N ILE A 150 -5.36 10.43 -10.28
CA ILE A 150 -6.50 11.20 -9.78
C ILE A 150 -7.66 10.23 -9.56
N VAL A 151 -8.26 10.28 -8.36
CA VAL A 151 -9.40 9.44 -7.99
C VAL A 151 -10.60 10.33 -7.73
N LEU A 152 -11.72 10.02 -8.38
CA LEU A 152 -13.03 10.63 -8.12
C LEU A 152 -13.91 9.58 -7.45
N GLU A 153 -14.26 9.80 -6.19
CA GLU A 153 -15.25 9.00 -5.48
C GLU A 153 -16.63 9.62 -5.68
N THR A 154 -17.61 8.80 -5.98
CA THR A 154 -18.92 9.26 -6.45
C THR A 154 -20.05 8.47 -5.82
N SER A 155 -21.26 9.05 -5.77
CA SER A 155 -22.46 8.41 -5.19
C SER A 155 -22.93 7.16 -5.95
N SER A 156 -22.51 7.01 -7.22
CA SER A 156 -22.81 5.87 -8.08
C SER A 156 -21.75 5.74 -9.17
N PRO A 157 -21.63 4.60 -9.88
CA PRO A 157 -20.61 4.42 -10.90
C PRO A 157 -20.59 5.53 -11.94
N LEU A 158 -19.41 6.12 -12.17
CA LEU A 158 -19.19 7.26 -13.05
C LEU A 158 -18.61 6.81 -14.39
N THR A 159 -19.15 7.32 -15.50
CA THR A 159 -18.60 7.10 -16.83
C THR A 159 -17.73 8.29 -17.24
N ALA A 160 -16.50 8.01 -17.67
CA ALA A 160 -15.58 9.00 -18.19
C ALA A 160 -15.36 8.82 -19.71
N ARG A 161 -15.18 9.94 -20.41
CA ARG A 161 -14.76 9.97 -21.82
C ARG A 161 -13.57 10.90 -21.94
N ILE A 162 -12.44 10.36 -22.40
CA ILE A 162 -11.24 11.15 -22.68
C ILE A 162 -11.48 11.91 -23.97
N GLU A 163 -11.57 13.25 -23.91
CA GLU A 163 -11.72 14.13 -25.08
C GLU A 163 -10.35 14.46 -25.68
N THR A 164 -9.37 14.78 -24.82
CA THR A 164 -7.97 14.95 -25.17
C THR A 164 -7.12 14.35 -24.07
N GLY A 165 -6.14 13.50 -24.41
CA GLY A 165 -5.28 12.80 -23.45
C GLY A 165 -3.82 13.19 -23.50
N ALA A 166 -3.38 13.90 -24.57
CA ALA A 166 -2.00 14.28 -24.79
C ALA A 166 -1.85 15.77 -25.07
N GLY A 167 -0.64 16.31 -24.89
CA GLY A 167 -0.34 17.74 -25.05
C GLY A 167 -0.15 18.43 -23.70
N LYS A 168 -0.39 19.75 -23.65
CA LYS A 168 -0.28 20.51 -22.40
C LYS A 168 -1.51 20.41 -21.51
N GLU A 169 -2.60 19.86 -21.98
CA GLU A 169 -3.86 19.71 -21.23
C GLU A 169 -4.56 18.41 -21.61
N ALA A 170 -4.96 17.62 -20.63
CA ALA A 170 -5.90 16.54 -20.81
C ALA A 170 -7.30 16.99 -20.38
N ARG A 171 -8.33 16.54 -21.14
CA ARG A 171 -9.74 16.84 -20.87
C ARG A 171 -10.52 15.55 -20.81
N ILE A 172 -11.16 15.33 -19.68
CA ILE A 172 -11.96 14.15 -19.40
C ILE A 172 -13.38 14.58 -19.08
N ARG A 173 -14.34 14.21 -19.96
CA ARG A 173 -15.76 14.42 -19.71
C ARG A 173 -16.29 13.36 -18.76
N LEU A 174 -16.95 13.81 -17.71
CA LEU A 174 -17.54 13.03 -16.63
C LEU A 174 -19.05 13.09 -16.79
N VAL A 175 -19.64 12.01 -17.31
CA VAL A 175 -21.04 11.97 -17.78
C VAL A 175 -21.99 12.00 -16.60
N SER A 176 -22.96 12.91 -16.62
CA SER A 176 -24.01 13.09 -15.59
C SER A 176 -23.45 13.38 -14.20
N LEU A 177 -22.21 13.89 -14.08
CA LEU A 177 -21.62 14.25 -12.79
C LEU A 177 -22.06 15.64 -12.38
N THR A 178 -22.68 15.74 -11.21
CA THR A 178 -22.96 17.00 -10.53
C THR A 178 -21.89 17.26 -9.48
N ALA A 179 -21.09 18.30 -9.68
CA ALA A 179 -20.04 18.71 -8.76
C ALA A 179 -19.87 20.22 -8.80
N ASP A 180 -19.39 20.80 -7.72
CA ASP A 180 -18.97 22.18 -7.70
C ASP A 180 -17.61 22.32 -8.41
N ALA A 181 -17.46 23.45 -9.12
CA ALA A 181 -16.20 23.80 -9.76
C ALA A 181 -15.10 23.95 -8.70
N ARG A 182 -13.96 23.31 -8.91
CA ARG A 182 -12.79 23.44 -8.03
C ARG A 182 -11.49 23.22 -8.76
N THR A 183 -10.42 23.72 -8.16
CA THR A 183 -9.06 23.55 -8.66
C THR A 183 -8.21 22.93 -7.56
N GLU A 184 -7.43 21.91 -7.94
CA GLU A 184 -6.44 21.25 -7.09
C GLU A 184 -5.06 21.54 -7.67
N ASP A 185 -4.22 22.25 -6.91
CA ASP A 185 -2.83 22.48 -7.27
C ASP A 185 -2.01 21.22 -6.93
N ILE A 186 -1.46 20.56 -7.94
CA ILE A 186 -0.73 19.31 -7.79
C ILE A 186 0.78 19.55 -7.69
N GLY A 187 1.35 20.29 -8.66
CA GLY A 187 2.73 20.78 -8.62
C GLY A 187 3.77 19.67 -8.43
N ASP A 188 3.58 18.50 -9.05
CA ASP A 188 4.40 17.30 -8.81
C ASP A 188 5.52 17.11 -9.85
N GLY A 189 5.86 18.16 -10.60
CA GLY A 189 6.85 18.13 -11.67
C GLY A 189 6.37 17.45 -12.96
N PHE A 190 5.06 17.13 -13.04
CA PHE A 190 4.40 16.58 -14.22
C PHE A 190 3.04 17.21 -14.45
N ILE A 191 2.17 17.20 -13.44
CA ILE A 191 0.88 17.89 -13.45
C ILE A 191 1.02 19.15 -12.61
N GLU A 192 0.71 20.29 -13.20
CA GLU A 192 0.63 21.57 -12.51
C GLU A 192 -0.62 21.64 -11.64
N GLN A 193 -1.79 21.38 -12.27
CA GLN A 193 -3.08 21.46 -11.59
C GLN A 193 -4.15 20.61 -12.27
N ALA A 194 -5.20 20.28 -11.51
CA ALA A 194 -6.42 19.66 -12.00
C ALA A 194 -7.63 20.57 -11.70
N ARG A 195 -8.43 20.87 -12.71
CA ARG A 195 -9.63 21.73 -12.60
C ARG A 195 -10.87 20.92 -12.95
N LEU A 196 -11.83 20.92 -12.06
CA LEU A 196 -13.16 20.39 -12.30
C LEU A 196 -14.11 21.53 -12.66
N GLU A 197 -14.76 21.46 -13.80
CA GLU A 197 -15.67 22.48 -14.31
C GLU A 197 -17.03 21.88 -14.65
N ARG A 198 -18.11 22.64 -14.47
CA ARG A 198 -19.45 22.23 -14.93
C ARG A 198 -19.58 22.37 -16.44
N ALA A 199 -20.21 21.38 -17.09
CA ALA A 199 -20.44 21.37 -18.53
C ALA A 199 -21.89 20.89 -18.83
N GLY A 200 -22.87 21.72 -18.49
CA GLY A 200 -24.29 21.36 -18.59
C GLY A 200 -24.70 20.30 -17.56
N ALA A 201 -25.17 19.13 -18.03
CA ALA A 201 -25.48 17.96 -17.19
C ALA A 201 -24.24 17.15 -16.82
N ASP A 202 -23.10 17.41 -17.43
CA ASP A 202 -21.83 16.74 -17.21
C ASP A 202 -20.88 17.64 -16.42
N ALA A 203 -19.74 17.10 -16.03
CA ALA A 203 -18.57 17.87 -15.61
C ALA A 203 -17.37 17.56 -16.53
N VAL A 204 -16.40 18.46 -16.56
CA VAL A 204 -15.13 18.27 -17.29
C VAL A 204 -13.98 18.42 -16.31
N LEU A 205 -13.16 17.39 -16.21
CA LEU A 205 -11.89 17.45 -15.52
C LEU A 205 -10.81 17.84 -16.52
N ARG A 206 -10.20 19.02 -16.29
CA ARG A 206 -9.03 19.51 -17.02
C ARG A 206 -7.80 19.28 -16.20
N VAL A 207 -6.79 18.64 -16.78
CA VAL A 207 -5.50 18.40 -16.14
C VAL A 207 -4.42 19.10 -16.96
N VAL A 208 -3.78 20.09 -16.34
CA VAL A 208 -2.71 20.90 -16.94
C VAL A 208 -1.37 20.28 -16.60
N PHE A 209 -0.55 20.03 -17.62
CA PHE A 209 0.79 19.47 -17.47
C PHE A 209 1.85 20.57 -17.52
N GLU A 210 2.92 20.42 -16.71
CA GLU A 210 4.06 21.36 -16.72
C GLU A 210 4.77 21.37 -18.10
N ALA A 211 4.85 20.24 -18.78
CA ALA A 211 5.41 20.13 -20.13
C ALA A 211 4.41 19.47 -21.08
N VAL A 212 4.49 18.16 -21.24
CA VAL A 212 3.61 17.38 -22.15
C VAL A 212 3.01 16.23 -21.34
N GLY A 213 1.70 16.04 -21.45
CA GLY A 213 0.99 14.90 -20.88
C GLY A 213 1.21 13.63 -21.70
N GLY A 214 1.08 12.50 -21.01
CA GLY A 214 1.15 11.18 -21.61
C GLY A 214 -0.22 10.52 -21.75
N GLU A 215 -0.23 9.22 -21.90
CA GLU A 215 -1.43 8.39 -21.95
C GLU A 215 -2.24 8.51 -20.64
N VAL A 216 -3.56 8.51 -20.76
CA VAL A 216 -4.49 8.47 -19.62
C VAL A 216 -5.13 7.09 -19.56
N LYS A 217 -4.87 6.34 -18.49
CA LYS A 217 -5.55 5.07 -18.22
C LYS A 217 -6.70 5.29 -17.25
N THR A 218 -7.83 4.64 -17.53
CA THR A 218 -9.02 4.71 -16.70
C THR A 218 -9.38 3.36 -16.12
N SER A 219 -9.76 3.32 -14.86
CA SER A 219 -10.34 2.14 -14.21
C SER A 219 -11.42 2.55 -13.23
N THR A 220 -12.30 1.62 -12.87
CA THR A 220 -13.39 1.85 -11.93
C THR A 220 -13.35 0.85 -10.79
N LEU A 221 -13.71 1.30 -9.58
CA LEU A 221 -13.89 0.47 -8.41
C LEU A 221 -15.35 0.56 -7.97
N ALA A 222 -15.91 -0.52 -7.46
CA ALA A 222 -17.36 -0.63 -7.24
C ALA A 222 -17.84 -0.24 -5.84
N ASP A 223 -17.00 -0.38 -4.81
CA ASP A 223 -17.39 -0.18 -3.42
C ASP A 223 -16.26 0.51 -2.63
N PRO A 224 -16.41 1.80 -2.31
CA PRO A 224 -17.37 2.76 -2.89
C PRO A 224 -17.12 3.01 -4.38
N PRO A 225 -18.13 3.50 -5.15
CA PRO A 225 -17.95 3.78 -6.56
C PRO A 225 -16.86 4.84 -6.79
N ARG A 226 -15.82 4.49 -7.56
CA ARG A 226 -14.69 5.38 -7.86
C ARG A 226 -14.28 5.27 -9.31
N LEU A 227 -13.99 6.42 -9.89
CA LEU A 227 -13.26 6.52 -11.16
C LEU A 227 -11.80 6.82 -10.83
N VAL A 228 -10.90 6.01 -11.34
CA VAL A 228 -9.45 6.18 -11.19
C VAL A 228 -8.86 6.56 -12.56
N LEU A 229 -8.12 7.66 -12.59
CA LEU A 229 -7.46 8.19 -13.77
C LEU A 229 -5.95 8.21 -13.52
N ASP A 230 -5.19 7.40 -14.25
CA ASP A 230 -3.74 7.36 -14.20
C ASP A 230 -3.16 8.12 -15.40
N PHE A 231 -2.56 9.27 -15.15
CA PHE A 231 -1.88 10.09 -16.14
C PHE A 231 -0.43 9.62 -16.20
N LEU A 232 -0.09 8.86 -17.26
CA LEU A 232 1.25 8.31 -17.43
C LEU A 232 2.23 9.42 -17.81
N ARG A 233 3.40 9.44 -17.17
CA ARG A 233 4.48 10.33 -17.59
C ARG A 233 5.03 9.85 -18.92
N PRO A 234 5.22 10.73 -19.93
CA PRO A 234 5.88 10.34 -21.17
C PRO A 234 7.25 9.71 -20.86
N VAL A 235 7.59 8.66 -21.60
CA VAL A 235 8.86 7.93 -21.40
C VAL A 235 10.07 8.86 -21.59
N ASP A 236 9.94 9.89 -22.44
CA ASP A 236 10.97 10.90 -22.69
C ASP A 236 11.00 12.03 -21.65
N ALA A 237 9.93 12.21 -20.86
CA ALA A 237 9.86 13.18 -19.76
C ALA A 237 10.18 12.53 -18.41
N ALA A 238 10.02 11.22 -18.27
CA ALA A 238 10.74 10.51 -17.25
C ALA A 238 12.22 10.56 -17.62
N PRO A 239 13.14 11.04 -16.75
CA PRO A 239 14.55 10.74 -16.96
C PRO A 239 14.57 9.23 -17.10
N SER A 240 15.02 8.76 -18.25
CA SER A 240 14.97 7.37 -18.67
C SER A 240 15.16 6.46 -17.44
N ARG A 241 14.10 5.75 -17.06
CA ARG A 241 14.25 4.46 -16.42
C ARG A 241 14.87 3.52 -17.46
N GLU A 242 15.98 3.99 -18.08
CA GLU A 242 16.93 3.10 -18.68
C GLU A 242 17.35 2.19 -17.54
N ARG A 243 16.61 1.06 -17.50
CA ARG A 243 17.04 -0.10 -16.78
C ARG A 243 17.69 0.23 -15.44
N ARG A 244 16.90 0.42 -14.40
CA ARG A 244 17.38 0.12 -13.05
C ARG A 244 17.55 -1.41 -12.91
N ASP A 245 18.14 -2.04 -13.92
CA ASP A 245 18.71 -3.38 -13.83
C ASP A 245 20.08 -3.32 -13.14
N ALA A 246 20.62 -2.11 -12.93
CA ALA A 246 21.73 -1.86 -12.02
C ALA A 246 21.24 -0.92 -10.92
N PRO A 247 21.37 -1.30 -9.65
CA PRO A 247 20.99 -0.46 -8.54
C PRO A 247 21.80 0.82 -8.56
N THR A 248 21.09 1.92 -8.64
CA THR A 248 21.67 3.27 -8.58
C THR A 248 22.16 3.52 -7.15
N PRO A 249 23.34 4.13 -6.93
CA PRO A 249 23.76 4.48 -5.58
C PRO A 249 22.71 5.39 -4.92
N LEU A 250 22.50 5.24 -3.63
CA LEU A 250 21.60 6.11 -2.86
C LEU A 250 22.17 7.53 -2.84
N ARG A 251 21.43 8.49 -3.38
CA ARG A 251 21.85 9.89 -3.57
C ARG A 251 21.01 10.88 -2.81
N VAL A 252 19.69 10.61 -2.66
CA VAL A 252 18.74 11.53 -2.04
C VAL A 252 17.94 10.79 -0.98
N LEU A 253 17.99 11.30 0.24
CA LEU A 253 17.20 10.85 1.39
C LEU A 253 16.24 11.96 1.79
N VAL A 254 14.95 11.64 1.90
CA VAL A 254 14.01 12.52 2.61
C VAL A 254 13.83 12.01 4.03
N LEU A 255 14.13 12.89 4.99
CA LEU A 255 13.82 12.71 6.40
C LEU A 255 12.55 13.50 6.72
N ASP A 256 11.57 12.82 7.28
CA ASP A 256 10.32 13.40 7.69
C ASP A 256 10.27 13.47 9.23
N ALA A 257 10.14 14.68 9.77
CA ALA A 257 9.86 14.86 11.18
C ALA A 257 8.35 14.85 11.36
N GLY A 258 7.80 13.84 12.07
CA GLY A 258 6.36 13.72 12.33
C GLY A 258 5.76 14.98 12.93
N HIS A 259 4.44 15.19 12.74
CA HIS A 259 3.67 16.30 13.33
C HIS A 259 4.17 17.69 12.94
N GLY A 260 3.91 18.70 13.77
CA GLY A 260 4.36 20.10 13.59
C GLY A 260 3.24 21.13 13.64
N GLY A 261 3.57 22.38 13.99
CA GLY A 261 2.61 23.48 14.11
C GLY A 261 1.53 23.20 15.15
N HIS A 262 0.28 23.20 14.73
CA HIS A 262 -0.88 22.92 15.60
C HIS A 262 -1.05 21.43 15.97
N ASP A 263 -0.33 20.54 15.31
CA ASP A 263 -0.25 19.12 15.65
C ASP A 263 0.97 18.88 16.55
N SER A 264 0.73 18.72 17.84
CA SER A 264 1.79 18.46 18.82
C SER A 264 2.34 17.03 18.77
N GLY A 265 1.61 16.08 18.11
CA GLY A 265 1.80 14.67 18.33
C GLY A 265 1.51 14.28 19.77
N ALA A 266 2.12 13.20 20.24
CA ALA A 266 2.02 12.76 21.62
C ALA A 266 2.66 13.76 22.59
N VAL A 267 2.09 13.87 23.81
CA VAL A 267 2.61 14.72 24.88
C VAL A 267 2.91 13.87 26.11
N GLY A 268 4.13 13.92 26.57
CA GLY A 268 4.58 13.20 27.76
C GLY A 268 4.04 13.81 29.06
N PRO A 269 4.05 13.06 30.15
CA PRO A 269 3.54 13.54 31.46
C PRO A 269 4.31 14.74 32.01
N ALA A 270 5.55 14.96 31.64
CA ALA A 270 6.33 16.15 31.99
C ALA A 270 6.39 17.20 30.86
N GLY A 271 5.46 17.13 29.90
CA GLY A 271 5.23 18.16 28.88
C GLY A 271 6.13 18.07 27.65
N LEU A 272 6.87 16.99 27.42
CA LEU A 272 7.61 16.80 26.18
C LEU A 272 6.63 16.61 25.04
N GLN A 273 6.69 17.48 24.02
CA GLN A 273 5.90 17.33 22.79
C GLN A 273 6.70 16.54 21.76
N GLU A 274 6.04 15.58 21.13
CA GLU A 274 6.64 14.75 20.09
C GLU A 274 7.19 15.59 18.94
N LYS A 275 6.42 16.55 18.43
CA LYS A 275 6.82 17.40 17.31
C LYS A 275 8.19 18.06 17.48
N ASP A 276 8.52 18.52 18.71
CA ASP A 276 9.78 19.18 19.02
C ASP A 276 10.92 18.18 19.13
N LEU A 277 10.65 17.05 19.77
CA LEU A 277 11.60 15.96 19.92
C LEU A 277 12.04 15.42 18.55
N VAL A 278 11.08 15.06 17.70
CA VAL A 278 11.38 14.42 16.41
C VAL A 278 12.02 15.41 15.44
N LEU A 279 11.69 16.70 15.49
CA LEU A 279 12.37 17.72 14.69
C LEU A 279 13.85 17.85 15.06
N ASP A 280 14.16 17.86 16.37
CA ASP A 280 15.56 17.93 16.84
C ASP A 280 16.34 16.68 16.44
N VAL A 281 15.77 15.48 16.63
CA VAL A 281 16.42 14.21 16.22
C VAL A 281 16.62 14.16 14.71
N THR A 282 15.61 14.53 13.93
CA THR A 282 15.68 14.54 12.46
C THR A 282 16.80 15.43 11.95
N ARG A 283 16.96 16.65 12.51
CA ARG A 283 18.04 17.57 12.17
C ARG A 283 19.42 17.01 12.52
N ARG A 284 19.54 16.27 13.62
CA ARG A 284 20.80 15.61 14.01
C ARG A 284 21.16 14.47 13.05
N VAL A 285 20.16 13.65 12.67
CA VAL A 285 20.34 12.59 11.65
C VAL A 285 20.76 13.19 10.32
N ALA A 286 20.09 14.24 9.87
CA ALA A 286 20.39 14.93 8.60
C ALA A 286 21.85 15.33 8.53
N ARG A 287 22.35 16.05 9.54
CA ARG A 287 23.77 16.46 9.61
C ARG A 287 24.74 15.27 9.54
N LEU A 288 24.46 14.18 10.28
CA LEU A 288 25.32 12.99 10.26
C LEU A 288 25.34 12.30 8.90
N VAL A 289 24.20 12.25 8.20
CA VAL A 289 24.10 11.63 6.87
C VAL A 289 24.81 12.50 5.83
N GLU A 290 24.58 13.81 5.80
CA GLU A 290 25.24 14.74 4.88
C GLU A 290 26.76 14.73 5.04
N ASP A 291 27.24 14.81 6.29
CA ASP A 291 28.67 14.86 6.58
C ASP A 291 29.42 13.57 6.23
N LYS A 292 28.75 12.40 6.31
CA LYS A 292 29.46 11.12 6.31
C LYS A 292 29.05 10.12 5.23
N LEU A 293 27.88 10.26 4.58
CA LEU A 293 27.41 9.27 3.60
C LEU A 293 27.43 9.76 2.15
N ASN A 294 27.76 11.02 1.90
CA ASN A 294 27.66 11.64 0.58
C ASN A 294 26.26 11.45 -0.04
N VAL A 295 25.23 11.66 0.78
CA VAL A 295 23.81 11.57 0.42
C VAL A 295 23.20 12.94 0.66
N LYS A 296 22.53 13.50 -0.34
CA LYS A 296 21.74 14.73 -0.18
C LYS A 296 20.56 14.46 0.74
N VAL A 297 20.41 15.22 1.81
CA VAL A 297 19.27 15.12 2.72
C VAL A 297 18.29 16.26 2.48
N LEU A 298 17.02 15.92 2.40
CA LEU A 298 15.93 16.89 2.34
C LEU A 298 15.00 16.63 3.52
N LEU A 299 14.51 17.69 4.14
CA LEU A 299 13.58 17.60 5.26
C LEU A 299 12.17 17.92 4.78
N SER A 300 11.16 17.13 5.17
CA SER A 300 9.75 17.44 4.90
C SER A 300 9.30 18.73 5.60
N ARG A 301 9.88 19.00 6.77
CA ARG A 301 9.83 20.27 7.50
C ARG A 301 11.14 20.53 8.23
N ASP A 302 11.56 21.76 8.19
CA ASP A 302 12.76 22.24 8.87
C ASP A 302 12.45 23.21 10.03
N GLY A 303 11.17 23.42 10.32
CA GLY A 303 10.63 24.29 11.37
C GLY A 303 9.42 23.68 12.08
N ASP A 304 8.86 24.45 13.03
CA ASP A 304 7.61 24.09 13.69
C ASP A 304 6.40 24.60 12.89
N TYR A 305 6.07 23.91 11.81
CA TYR A 305 4.87 24.10 11.01
C TYR A 305 4.26 22.76 10.60
N PHE A 306 2.96 22.78 10.37
CA PHE A 306 2.19 21.59 10.01
C PHE A 306 2.38 21.26 8.52
N VAL A 307 2.64 19.99 8.22
CA VAL A 307 2.67 19.43 6.86
C VAL A 307 1.65 18.29 6.79
N PRO A 308 0.65 18.35 5.89
CA PRO A 308 -0.30 17.26 5.70
C PRO A 308 0.39 15.93 5.39
N LEU A 309 -0.20 14.82 5.84
CA LEU A 309 0.44 13.49 5.70
C LEU A 309 0.76 13.14 4.23
N ARG A 310 -0.18 13.45 3.33
CA ARG A 310 0.00 13.20 1.88
C ARG A 310 1.13 14.02 1.25
N ASP A 311 1.36 15.23 1.77
CA ASP A 311 2.31 16.17 1.17
C ASP A 311 3.76 15.75 1.48
N ARG A 312 3.98 15.01 2.58
CA ARG A 312 5.29 14.50 2.99
C ARG A 312 5.88 13.52 1.96
N THR A 313 5.11 12.49 1.57
CA THR A 313 5.54 11.56 0.50
C THR A 313 5.46 12.16 -0.90
N SER A 314 4.51 13.06 -1.16
CA SER A 314 4.46 13.80 -2.43
C SER A 314 5.71 14.65 -2.64
N PHE A 315 6.20 15.32 -1.57
CA PHE A 315 7.48 16.02 -1.59
C PHE A 315 8.65 15.08 -1.91
N ALA A 316 8.73 13.91 -1.24
CA ALA A 316 9.78 12.93 -1.51
C ALA A 316 9.74 12.41 -2.97
N ASN A 317 8.55 12.17 -3.50
CA ASN A 317 8.36 11.75 -4.89
C ASN A 317 8.80 12.84 -5.88
N LYS A 318 8.42 14.10 -5.63
CA LYS A 318 8.84 15.26 -6.42
C LYS A 318 10.35 15.41 -6.46
N GLU A 319 11.00 15.30 -5.32
CA GLU A 319 12.47 15.38 -5.19
C GLU A 319 13.19 14.12 -5.67
N ARG A 320 12.45 13.09 -6.13
CA ARG A 320 12.99 11.80 -6.60
C ARG A 320 13.89 11.15 -5.56
N ALA A 321 13.45 11.16 -4.31
CA ALA A 321 14.19 10.56 -3.23
C ALA A 321 14.38 9.05 -3.44
N ASP A 322 15.54 8.56 -3.04
CA ASP A 322 15.86 7.13 -3.07
C ASP A 322 15.37 6.43 -1.80
N LEU A 323 15.22 7.18 -0.70
CA LEU A 323 14.67 6.70 0.57
C LEU A 323 13.78 7.78 1.22
N PHE A 324 12.74 7.31 1.94
CA PHE A 324 11.91 8.12 2.81
C PHE A 324 11.92 7.54 4.22
N VAL A 325 12.28 8.35 5.22
CA VAL A 325 12.33 7.93 6.63
C VAL A 325 11.58 8.93 7.48
N SER A 326 10.43 8.52 8.01
CA SER A 326 9.64 9.29 8.96
C SER A 326 10.05 8.96 10.39
N ILE A 327 10.23 9.98 11.22
CA ILE A 327 10.69 9.85 12.61
C ILE A 327 9.58 10.34 13.54
N HIS A 328 9.15 9.46 14.44
CA HIS A 328 8.08 9.62 15.41
C HIS A 328 8.51 9.21 16.82
N ALA A 329 7.70 9.51 17.82
CA ALA A 329 7.90 9.07 19.19
C ALA A 329 6.56 8.67 19.80
N ASN A 330 6.40 7.38 19.98
CA ASN A 330 5.18 6.66 20.29
C ASN A 330 4.46 7.12 21.57
N ALA A 331 3.17 6.87 21.61
CA ALA A 331 2.34 6.98 22.80
C ALA A 331 1.58 5.68 23.05
N HIS A 332 1.49 5.28 24.32
CA HIS A 332 0.71 4.11 24.69
C HIS A 332 -0.09 4.36 25.97
N ARG A 333 -1.28 3.76 26.08
CA ARG A 333 -2.12 3.86 27.31
C ARG A 333 -1.44 3.21 28.49
N GLU A 334 -0.71 2.13 28.28
CA GLU A 334 0.11 1.47 29.27
C GLU A 334 1.42 2.24 29.42
N VAL A 335 1.55 3.00 30.48
CA VAL A 335 2.69 3.89 30.75
C VAL A 335 4.03 3.16 30.93
N ALA A 336 4.01 1.85 31.13
CA ALA A 336 5.20 0.99 31.20
C ALA A 336 5.74 0.62 29.81
N SER A 337 5.00 0.91 28.73
CA SER A 337 5.47 0.63 27.37
C SER A 337 6.74 1.41 27.08
N ALA A 338 7.77 0.72 26.59
CA ALA A 338 9.11 1.27 26.34
C ALA A 338 9.77 0.57 25.15
N GLY A 339 10.78 1.24 24.57
CA GLY A 339 11.59 0.69 23.48
C GLY A 339 11.30 1.32 22.13
N VAL A 340 11.88 0.73 21.07
CA VAL A 340 11.77 1.22 19.70
C VAL A 340 11.07 0.23 18.80
N GLU A 341 10.37 0.77 17.80
CA GLU A 341 9.68 0.02 16.75
C GLU A 341 9.99 0.66 15.40
N THR A 342 10.12 -0.14 14.35
CA THR A 342 10.22 0.39 12.99
C THR A 342 9.14 -0.22 12.13
N TYR A 343 8.44 0.64 11.40
CA TYR A 343 7.28 0.28 10.60
C TYR A 343 7.55 0.46 9.11
N PHE A 344 6.99 -0.44 8.31
CA PHE A 344 6.83 -0.24 6.88
C PHE A 344 5.35 -0.43 6.48
N LEU A 345 5.02 0.06 5.29
CA LEU A 345 3.64 0.10 4.84
C LEU A 345 3.08 -1.27 4.48
N SER A 346 1.88 -1.57 4.99
CA SER A 346 1.07 -2.71 4.56
C SER A 346 -0.41 -2.43 4.81
N SER A 347 -1.27 -3.00 3.97
CA SER A 347 -2.72 -3.00 4.20
C SER A 347 -3.13 -3.75 5.47
N GLU A 348 -2.26 -4.61 6.00
CA GLU A 348 -2.49 -5.42 7.19
C GLU A 348 -1.48 -5.08 8.28
N ALA A 349 -1.98 -4.90 9.49
CA ALA A 349 -1.13 -4.69 10.64
C ALA A 349 -0.58 -6.02 11.17
N THR A 350 0.68 -6.02 11.61
CA THR A 350 1.34 -7.16 12.24
C THR A 350 0.57 -7.67 13.45
N ASP A 351 0.10 -6.75 14.28
CA ASP A 351 -0.63 -7.03 15.52
C ASP A 351 -1.62 -5.88 15.85
N SER A 352 -2.37 -6.03 16.93
CA SER A 352 -3.32 -5.01 17.40
C SER A 352 -2.62 -3.71 17.83
N GLY A 353 -1.41 -3.80 18.37
CA GLY A 353 -0.59 -2.64 18.76
C GLY A 353 -0.18 -1.84 17.54
N ALA A 354 0.35 -2.48 16.49
CA ALA A 354 0.69 -1.84 15.23
C ALA A 354 -0.52 -1.13 14.58
N ARG A 355 -1.71 -1.76 14.66
CA ARG A 355 -2.95 -1.14 14.17
C ARG A 355 -3.33 0.10 14.98
N GLN A 356 -3.13 0.08 16.30
CA GLN A 356 -3.42 1.23 17.17
C GLN A 356 -2.47 2.39 16.89
N VAL A 357 -1.17 2.13 16.76
CA VAL A 357 -0.18 3.17 16.41
C VAL A 357 -0.54 3.79 15.05
N ALA A 358 -0.77 2.98 14.02
CA ALA A 358 -1.18 3.51 12.71
C ALA A 358 -2.49 4.30 12.78
N ALA A 359 -3.45 3.91 13.61
CA ALA A 359 -4.70 4.65 13.79
C ALA A 359 -4.49 6.00 14.50
N LEU A 360 -3.56 6.07 15.46
CA LEU A 360 -3.18 7.33 16.12
C LEU A 360 -2.52 8.27 15.12
N GLU A 361 -1.49 7.82 14.41
CA GLU A 361 -0.78 8.62 13.41
C GLU A 361 -1.69 9.09 12.27
N ASN A 362 -2.57 8.21 11.78
CA ASN A 362 -3.52 8.56 10.73
C ASN A 362 -4.61 9.54 11.20
N SER A 363 -4.84 9.69 12.53
CA SER A 363 -5.85 10.60 13.06
C SER A 363 -5.56 12.08 12.76
N VAL A 364 -4.32 12.41 12.43
CA VAL A 364 -3.85 13.73 12.01
C VAL A 364 -4.60 14.25 10.77
N VAL A 365 -5.11 13.38 9.91
CA VAL A 365 -5.99 13.77 8.78
C VAL A 365 -7.17 14.63 9.23
N GLN A 366 -7.62 14.50 10.49
CA GLN A 366 -8.69 15.32 11.05
C GLN A 366 -8.28 16.78 11.25
N LEU A 367 -7.00 17.05 11.33
CA LEU A 367 -6.42 18.39 11.50
C LEU A 367 -6.15 19.05 10.13
N GLU A 368 -6.19 18.28 9.05
CA GLU A 368 -6.09 18.79 7.69
C GLU A 368 -7.37 19.56 7.35
N LYS A 369 -7.25 20.86 7.08
CA LYS A 369 -8.38 21.71 6.74
C LYS A 369 -8.90 21.40 5.34
N THR A 370 -9.55 20.27 5.16
CA THR A 370 -10.32 19.99 3.95
C THR A 370 -11.75 19.68 4.37
N PRO A 371 -12.77 20.43 3.95
CA PRO A 371 -14.16 20.11 4.24
C PRO A 371 -14.58 18.94 3.34
N ALA A 372 -14.27 17.72 3.70
CA ALA A 372 -14.83 16.53 3.08
C ALA A 372 -15.72 15.81 4.10
N ARG A 373 -17.03 15.95 3.91
CA ARG A 373 -18.03 15.03 4.46
C ARG A 373 -17.92 13.71 3.67
N SER A 374 -16.96 12.88 3.98
CA SER A 374 -16.99 11.48 3.55
C SER A 374 -16.82 10.58 4.76
N SER A 375 -17.42 9.40 4.73
CA SER A 375 -17.28 8.47 5.83
C SER A 375 -15.79 8.11 5.95
N ARG A 376 -15.19 8.42 7.09
CA ARG A 376 -13.75 8.22 7.38
C ARG A 376 -13.25 6.80 7.10
N LEU A 377 -14.13 5.81 7.21
CA LEU A 377 -13.79 4.40 6.98
C LEU A 377 -13.56 4.06 5.50
N ASP A 378 -14.18 4.78 4.58
CA ASP A 378 -14.10 4.48 3.15
C ASP A 378 -12.88 5.12 2.49
N ALA A 379 -12.49 6.32 2.94
CA ALA A 379 -11.21 6.94 2.56
C ALA A 379 -10.02 6.08 3.02
N VAL A 380 -10.08 5.52 4.23
CA VAL A 380 -9.09 4.58 4.78
C VAL A 380 -8.95 3.33 3.91
N LYS A 381 -10.05 2.67 3.57
CA LYS A 381 -10.01 1.45 2.75
C LYS A 381 -9.46 1.71 1.35
N ALA A 382 -9.76 2.87 0.78
CA ALA A 382 -9.29 3.23 -0.55
C ALA A 382 -7.79 3.53 -0.59
N ILE A 383 -7.28 4.20 0.45
CA ILE A 383 -5.84 4.42 0.63
C ILE A 383 -5.14 3.07 0.82
N LEU A 384 -5.66 2.20 1.69
CA LEU A 384 -5.10 0.88 1.95
C LEU A 384 -5.08 -0.01 0.70
N TRP A 385 -6.03 0.15 -0.21
CA TRP A 385 -6.04 -0.60 -1.48
C TRP A 385 -4.90 -0.17 -2.42
N ASP A 386 -4.64 1.13 -2.55
CA ASP A 386 -3.51 1.65 -3.31
C ASP A 386 -2.16 1.27 -2.67
N LEU A 387 -2.14 1.10 -1.35
CA LEU A 387 -0.96 0.74 -0.57
C LEU A 387 -0.51 -0.72 -0.77
N ALA A 388 -1.44 -1.63 -1.03
CA ALA A 388 -1.15 -3.07 -1.18
C ALA A 388 -0.32 -3.38 -2.45
N GLN A 389 -0.15 -2.43 -3.33
CA GLN A 389 0.63 -2.55 -4.58
C GLN A 389 2.02 -1.90 -4.49
N SER A 390 2.54 -1.63 -3.30
CA SER A 390 3.84 -0.99 -3.16
C SER A 390 4.97 -1.88 -3.72
N GLU A 391 5.51 -1.47 -4.85
CA GLU A 391 6.72 -2.03 -5.49
C GLU A 391 7.93 -2.09 -4.53
N PHE A 392 7.92 -1.25 -3.49
CA PHE A 392 9.04 -1.05 -2.58
C PHE A 392 8.88 -1.75 -1.22
N GLN A 393 7.82 -2.55 -1.02
CA GLN A 393 7.54 -3.16 0.28
C GLN A 393 8.69 -4.03 0.79
N LEU A 394 9.31 -4.83 -0.09
CA LEU A 394 10.43 -5.70 0.28
C LEU A 394 11.66 -4.88 0.70
N GLU A 395 11.99 -3.83 -0.05
CA GLU A 395 13.13 -2.97 0.29
C GLU A 395 12.85 -2.11 1.53
N SER A 396 11.59 -1.69 1.76
CA SER A 396 11.16 -1.03 2.99
C SER A 396 11.30 -1.95 4.21
N SER A 397 10.93 -3.23 4.09
CA SER A 397 11.13 -4.23 5.15
C SER A 397 12.61 -4.39 5.50
N ARG A 398 13.48 -4.50 4.48
CA ARG A 398 14.94 -4.61 4.67
C ARG A 398 15.55 -3.37 5.34
N LEU A 399 15.09 -2.19 4.93
CA LEU A 399 15.49 -0.93 5.55
C LEU A 399 15.06 -0.90 7.02
N ALA A 400 13.80 -1.28 7.30
CA ALA A 400 13.26 -1.33 8.65
C ALA A 400 14.06 -2.30 9.55
N GLU A 401 14.41 -3.49 9.08
CA GLU A 401 15.20 -4.47 9.82
C GLU A 401 16.58 -3.91 10.20
N VAL A 402 17.30 -3.34 9.23
CA VAL A 402 18.65 -2.81 9.47
C VAL A 402 18.62 -1.63 10.44
N VAL A 403 17.65 -0.74 10.31
CA VAL A 403 17.49 0.41 11.22
C VAL A 403 17.10 -0.04 12.62
N GLN A 404 16.12 -0.96 12.75
CA GLN A 404 15.67 -1.51 14.03
C GLN A 404 16.82 -2.18 14.79
N ASP A 405 17.60 -3.01 14.11
CA ASP A 405 18.75 -3.71 14.70
C ASP A 405 19.81 -2.70 15.15
N SER A 406 20.13 -1.70 14.34
CA SER A 406 21.10 -0.66 14.68
C SER A 406 20.67 0.13 15.92
N MET A 407 19.39 0.50 16.00
CA MET A 407 18.88 1.24 17.15
C MET A 407 18.92 0.42 18.44
N THR A 408 18.47 -0.82 18.40
CA THR A 408 18.42 -1.68 19.59
C THR A 408 19.80 -2.04 20.11
N GLN A 409 20.75 -2.32 19.22
CA GLN A 409 22.15 -2.61 19.58
C GLN A 409 22.86 -1.40 20.17
N SER A 410 22.68 -0.22 19.53
CA SER A 410 23.36 1.00 19.93
C SER A 410 22.82 1.59 21.24
N LEU A 411 21.50 1.60 21.40
CA LEU A 411 20.82 2.25 22.54
C LEU A 411 20.61 1.31 23.73
N ARG A 412 20.74 0.00 23.54
CA ARG A 412 20.51 -1.04 24.56
C ARG A 412 19.14 -0.89 25.23
N ILE A 413 18.11 -0.70 24.43
CA ILE A 413 16.72 -0.52 24.84
C ILE A 413 15.87 -1.69 24.34
N PRO A 414 14.65 -1.89 24.89
CA PRO A 414 13.78 -2.96 24.45
C PRO A 414 13.54 -2.93 22.93
N ASN A 415 13.77 -4.08 22.29
CA ASN A 415 13.48 -4.29 20.88
C ASN A 415 12.03 -4.73 20.72
N ARG A 416 11.18 -3.88 20.16
CA ARG A 416 9.78 -4.20 19.89
C ARG A 416 9.56 -4.70 18.46
N GLY A 417 10.63 -4.74 17.67
CA GLY A 417 10.70 -5.37 16.37
C GLY A 417 10.29 -4.47 15.21
N VAL A 418 10.44 -5.06 14.03
CA VAL A 418 9.91 -4.52 12.79
C VAL A 418 8.46 -4.95 12.65
N LYS A 419 7.60 -4.01 12.31
CA LYS A 419 6.17 -4.22 12.15
C LYS A 419 5.69 -3.60 10.84
N GLN A 420 4.45 -3.94 10.47
CA GLN A 420 3.78 -3.36 9.32
C GLN A 420 2.38 -2.91 9.70
N ALA A 421 1.91 -1.83 9.11
CA ALA A 421 0.53 -1.34 9.22
C ALA A 421 0.21 -0.28 8.14
N GLY A 422 -1.05 0.14 8.08
CA GLY A 422 -1.54 1.11 7.11
C GLY A 422 -1.26 2.56 7.48
N PHE A 423 -0.01 2.97 7.53
CA PHE A 423 0.38 4.35 7.79
C PHE A 423 0.17 5.24 6.58
N TYR A 424 -0.63 6.30 6.72
CA TYR A 424 -0.90 7.24 5.62
C TYR A 424 0.32 8.03 5.21
N VAL A 425 1.18 8.38 6.15
CA VAL A 425 2.43 9.10 5.87
C VAL A 425 3.38 8.30 4.98
N LEU A 426 3.32 6.97 4.99
CA LEU A 426 4.10 6.12 4.09
C LEU A 426 3.36 5.83 2.78
N GLY A 427 2.07 6.15 2.73
CA GLY A 427 1.22 5.88 1.58
C GLY A 427 1.62 6.70 0.37
N GLY A 428 1.75 6.05 -0.79
CA GLY A 428 2.11 6.70 -2.05
C GLY A 428 3.59 7.00 -2.19
N ALA A 429 4.46 6.57 -1.26
CA ALA A 429 5.90 6.64 -1.44
C ALA A 429 6.33 5.81 -2.65
N ALA A 430 7.11 6.41 -3.54
CA ALA A 430 7.65 5.80 -4.75
C ALA A 430 9.11 5.36 -4.58
N MET A 431 9.50 5.12 -3.34
CA MET A 431 10.80 4.63 -2.90
C MET A 431 10.62 3.79 -1.63
N PRO A 432 11.65 3.03 -1.17
CA PRO A 432 11.60 2.41 0.14
C PRO A 432 11.32 3.42 1.24
N ALA A 433 10.31 3.13 2.09
CA ALA A 433 9.78 4.06 3.07
C ALA A 433 9.53 3.35 4.41
N VAL A 434 9.97 3.98 5.50
CA VAL A 434 9.79 3.48 6.87
C VAL A 434 9.39 4.60 7.82
N LEU A 435 8.72 4.22 8.92
CA LEU A 435 8.44 5.07 10.06
C LEU A 435 9.16 4.47 11.28
N ILE A 436 9.90 5.29 12.01
CA ILE A 436 10.68 4.89 13.18
C ILE A 436 10.06 5.52 14.41
N GLU A 437 9.66 4.70 15.37
CA GLU A 437 9.26 5.10 16.71
C GLU A 437 10.48 5.06 17.63
N ILE A 438 11.01 6.22 18.00
CA ILE A 438 12.29 6.33 18.72
C ILE A 438 12.19 6.12 20.24
N GLY A 439 11.00 5.83 20.75
CA GLY A 439 10.68 5.64 22.16
C GLY A 439 9.25 6.04 22.48
N PHE A 440 8.85 5.93 23.73
CA PHE A 440 7.49 6.26 24.18
C PHE A 440 7.49 7.54 25.04
N VAL A 441 6.98 8.65 24.50
CA VAL A 441 6.89 9.91 25.26
C VAL A 441 5.96 9.82 26.48
N THR A 442 4.99 8.90 26.45
CA THR A 442 4.07 8.64 27.59
C THR A 442 4.69 7.84 28.72
N ASN A 443 5.88 7.24 28.54
CA ASN A 443 6.63 6.58 29.59
C ASN A 443 7.50 7.62 30.32
N PRO A 444 7.31 7.85 31.65
CA PRO A 444 8.05 8.89 32.37
C PRO A 444 9.57 8.71 32.37
N GLN A 445 10.05 7.45 32.33
CA GLN A 445 11.48 7.16 32.32
C GLN A 445 12.08 7.44 30.93
N GLU A 446 11.37 7.04 29.86
CA GLU A 446 11.80 7.36 28.49
C GLU A 446 11.68 8.85 28.21
N GLU A 447 10.59 9.52 28.63
CA GLU A 447 10.45 10.96 28.50
C GLU A 447 11.62 11.71 29.11
N LYS A 448 12.05 11.32 30.33
CA LYS A 448 13.21 11.92 30.99
C LYS A 448 14.48 11.79 30.13
N ARG A 449 14.74 10.59 29.57
CA ARG A 449 15.90 10.35 28.69
C ARG A 449 15.76 11.12 27.38
N LEU A 450 14.57 11.12 26.75
CA LEU A 450 14.28 11.81 25.51
C LEU A 450 14.44 13.35 25.61
N LYS A 451 14.33 13.92 26.82
CA LYS A 451 14.65 15.33 27.09
C LYS A 451 16.14 15.62 27.10
N GLU A 452 16.99 14.61 27.31
CA GLU A 452 18.45 14.80 27.37
C GLU A 452 19.05 14.96 25.98
N SER A 453 19.76 16.05 25.72
CA SER A 453 20.40 16.30 24.43
C SER A 453 21.37 15.18 24.03
N LYS A 454 22.13 14.66 25.01
CA LYS A 454 23.06 13.54 24.79
C LYS A 454 22.34 12.29 24.27
N TYR A 455 21.17 11.97 24.84
CA TYR A 455 20.42 10.79 24.41
C TYR A 455 19.82 10.97 22.99
N ARG A 456 19.38 12.17 22.63
CA ARG A 456 18.98 12.50 21.27
C ARG A 456 20.11 12.35 20.26
N ASP A 457 21.36 12.69 20.66
CA ASP A 457 22.56 12.43 19.84
C ASP A 457 22.83 10.92 19.70
N GLU A 458 22.61 10.14 20.75
CA GLU A 458 22.74 8.67 20.69
C GLU A 458 21.70 8.06 19.73
N ILE A 459 20.43 8.50 19.81
CA ILE A 459 19.39 8.10 18.88
C ILE A 459 19.76 8.46 17.44
N ALA A 460 20.18 9.70 17.20
CA ALA A 460 20.56 10.14 15.87
C ALA A 460 21.73 9.33 15.28
N ARG A 461 22.73 9.00 16.10
CA ARG A 461 23.84 8.13 15.68
C ARG A 461 23.38 6.71 15.39
N ALA A 462 22.43 6.18 16.15
CA ALA A 462 21.88 4.85 15.93
C ALA A 462 21.10 4.77 14.61
N ILE A 463 20.24 5.76 14.32
CA ILE A 463 19.52 5.85 13.04
C ILE A 463 20.54 6.00 11.89
N TYR A 464 21.49 6.90 12.02
CA TYR A 464 22.56 7.09 11.03
C TYR A 464 23.31 5.79 10.73
N ALA A 465 23.70 5.03 11.77
CA ALA A 465 24.41 3.76 11.59
C ALA A 465 23.55 2.72 10.83
N GLY A 466 22.26 2.66 11.10
CA GLY A 466 21.31 1.83 10.35
C GLY A 466 21.21 2.24 8.88
N LEU A 467 21.11 3.54 8.60
CA LEU A 467 21.08 4.07 7.23
C LEU A 467 22.37 3.80 6.47
N ALA A 468 23.53 3.94 7.13
CA ALA A 468 24.84 3.65 6.56
C ALA A 468 25.00 2.17 6.19
N GLU A 469 24.59 1.28 7.08
CA GLU A 469 24.62 -0.17 6.84
C GLU A 469 23.63 -0.59 5.75
N TYR A 470 22.43 0.00 5.74
CA TYR A 470 21.46 -0.24 4.67
C TYR A 470 22.02 0.21 3.31
N LYS A 471 22.57 1.43 3.22
CA LYS A 471 23.20 1.95 1.99
C LYS A 471 24.26 0.98 1.48
N LYS A 472 25.18 0.54 2.35
CA LYS A 472 26.24 -0.42 2.01
C LYS A 472 25.65 -1.73 1.45
N LYS A 473 24.67 -2.33 2.13
CA LYS A 473 24.02 -3.57 1.69
C LYS A 473 23.23 -3.38 0.38
N TYR A 474 22.54 -2.27 0.24
CA TYR A 474 21.79 -1.92 -0.96
C TYR A 474 22.73 -1.80 -2.18
N GLU A 475 23.80 -1.03 -2.07
CA GLU A 475 24.77 -0.82 -3.13
C GLU A 475 25.58 -2.09 -3.48
N ALA A 476 25.87 -2.96 -2.49
CA ALA A 476 26.52 -4.25 -2.74
C ALA A 476 25.65 -5.19 -3.58
N ARG A 477 24.37 -5.34 -3.22
CA ARG A 477 23.41 -6.10 -4.03
C ARG A 477 23.27 -5.54 -5.44
N ALA A 478 23.45 -4.27 -5.58
CA ALA A 478 23.49 -3.53 -6.80
C ALA A 478 24.55 -4.03 -7.78
N VAL A 479 25.73 -4.19 -7.27
CA VAL A 479 26.88 -4.64 -8.06
C VAL A 479 26.72 -6.11 -8.46
N GLU A 480 26.18 -6.95 -7.58
CA GLU A 480 25.94 -8.39 -7.85
C GLU A 480 24.91 -8.63 -8.97
N LEU A 481 23.90 -7.78 -9.06
CA LEU A 481 22.83 -7.87 -10.06
C LEU A 481 23.17 -7.20 -11.39
N ALA A 482 24.27 -6.42 -11.46
CA ALA A 482 24.73 -5.85 -12.71
C ALA A 482 25.18 -6.95 -13.66
N PRO A 483 24.66 -7.03 -14.91
CA PRO A 483 25.13 -8.02 -15.87
C PRO A 483 26.63 -7.81 -16.09
N SER A 484 27.43 -8.86 -15.82
CA SER A 484 28.86 -8.85 -16.12
C SER A 484 29.05 -8.41 -17.57
N ALA A 485 29.71 -7.29 -17.76
CA ALA A 485 30.12 -6.84 -19.08
C ALA A 485 30.87 -8.00 -19.75
N ARG A 486 30.25 -8.64 -20.74
CA ARG A 486 30.88 -9.68 -21.55
C ARG A 486 32.14 -9.05 -22.13
N ALA A 487 33.29 -9.64 -21.76
CA ALA A 487 34.56 -9.36 -22.41
C ALA A 487 34.37 -9.45 -23.95
N PRO A 488 35.00 -8.54 -24.72
CA PRO A 488 34.96 -8.61 -26.17
C PRO A 488 35.47 -9.99 -26.61
N ARG A 489 34.68 -10.73 -27.37
CA ARG A 489 35.16 -11.91 -28.09
C ARG A 489 36.17 -11.39 -29.09
N GLU A 490 37.44 -11.62 -28.82
CA GLU A 490 38.49 -11.52 -29.83
C GLU A 490 38.14 -12.46 -30.98
N ARG A 491 38.14 -11.91 -32.18
CA ARG A 491 38.07 -12.65 -33.45
C ARG A 491 39.46 -13.00 -33.93
#